data_6f132e1958c7c429acd5e558af231293
#
_entry.id   6f132e1958c7c429acd5e558af231293
#
_cell.length_a   1.000
_cell.length_b   1.000
_cell.length_c   1.000
_cell.angle_alpha   90.00
_cell.angle_beta   90.00
_cell.angle_gamma   90.00
#
_symmetry.space_group_name_H-M   'P 1'
#
loop_
_entity.id
_entity.type
_entity.pdbx_description
1 polymer ?
#
loop_
_entity_poly.entity_id
_entity_poly.type
_entity_poly.pdbx_seq_one_letter_code
_entity_poly.pdbx_strand_id
1 'polypeptide(L)'
;IIMEDCEYILKRRDTHENPLINSLLNITDGLVGDALNIRFLCTFNAALTDIDEALLRPGRLKVKYEFKALNKDKTKAICGDDKAETLAEIYNRDKINFGKKEQRKIGF
;
A
#
# COMPACT_ATOMS: atom_id res chain seq x y z
N ILE A 1 -4.09 5.41 14.30
CA ILE A 1 -2.74 5.63 13.77
C ILE A 1 -2.72 5.17 12.32
N ILE A 2 -2.23 6.04 11.41
CA ILE A 2 -2.03 5.71 10.00
C ILE A 2 -0.51 5.58 9.78
N MET A 3 -0.08 4.49 9.17
CA MET A 3 1.31 4.23 8.79
C MET A 3 1.32 3.92 7.29
N GLU A 4 2.03 4.74 6.52
CA GLU A 4 2.16 4.60 5.08
C GLU A 4 3.52 3.99 4.71
N ASP A 5 3.55 3.23 3.61
CA ASP A 5 4.76 2.59 3.07
C ASP A 5 5.54 1.81 4.13
N CYS A 6 4.80 1.02 4.92
CA CYS A 6 5.36 0.35 6.10
C CYS A 6 5.88 -1.08 5.83
N GLU A 7 6.26 -1.41 4.60
CA GLU A 7 6.79 -2.72 4.21
C GLU A 7 7.93 -3.16 5.10
N TYR A 8 8.86 -2.26 5.37
CA TYR A 8 10.04 -2.58 6.18
C TYR A 8 9.67 -2.94 7.63
N ILE A 9 8.67 -2.26 8.18
CA ILE A 9 8.21 -2.49 9.57
C ILE A 9 7.46 -3.81 9.67
N LEU A 10 6.64 -4.14 8.66
CA LEU A 10 5.71 -5.28 8.71
C LEU A 10 6.32 -6.58 8.17
N LYS A 11 7.53 -6.53 7.61
CA LYS A 11 8.18 -7.66 6.96
C LYS A 11 8.43 -8.82 7.92
N ARG A 12 8.33 -10.06 7.40
CA ARG A 12 8.59 -11.30 8.17
C ARG A 12 9.95 -11.27 8.84
N ARG A 13 10.01 -11.86 10.04
CA ARG A 13 11.21 -11.92 10.90
C ARG A 13 12.21 -13.01 10.51
N ASP A 14 11.98 -13.74 9.43
CA ASP A 14 12.77 -14.92 9.03
C ASP A 14 14.26 -14.64 8.83
N THR A 15 14.63 -13.39 8.61
CA THR A 15 16.02 -12.99 8.33
C THR A 15 16.65 -12.09 9.37
N HIS A 16 15.86 -11.34 10.12
CA HIS A 16 16.37 -10.41 11.16
C HIS A 16 15.28 -10.14 12.21
N GLU A 17 15.69 -10.05 13.47
CA GLU A 17 14.82 -9.57 14.53
C GLU A 17 14.39 -8.13 14.21
N ASN A 18 13.09 -7.90 14.11
CA ASN A 18 12.55 -6.56 13.92
C ASN A 18 11.87 -6.10 15.21
N PRO A 19 12.54 -5.29 16.02
CA PRO A 19 12.00 -4.83 17.30
C PRO A 19 10.74 -3.97 17.13
N LEU A 20 10.56 -3.32 15.97
CA LEU A 20 9.39 -2.51 15.67
C LEU A 20 8.13 -3.37 15.54
N ILE A 21 8.23 -4.55 14.91
CA ILE A 21 7.12 -5.52 14.87
C ILE A 21 6.72 -5.93 16.27
N ASN A 22 7.69 -6.27 17.14
CA ASN A 22 7.38 -6.69 18.50
C ASN A 22 6.65 -5.58 19.27
N SER A 23 7.08 -4.34 19.13
CA SER A 23 6.40 -3.19 19.71
C SER A 23 4.99 -3.01 19.18
N LEU A 24 4.81 -3.14 17.87
CA LEU A 24 3.50 -3.04 17.23
C LEU A 24 2.57 -4.16 17.70
N LEU A 25 3.05 -5.40 17.78
CA LEU A 25 2.29 -6.54 18.27
C LEU A 25 1.87 -6.35 19.75
N ASN A 26 2.75 -5.83 20.57
CA ASN A 26 2.43 -5.56 21.98
C ASN A 26 1.34 -4.49 22.14
N ILE A 27 1.33 -3.49 21.27
CA ILE A 27 0.30 -2.44 21.28
C ILE A 27 -1.02 -2.97 20.71
N THR A 28 -0.97 -3.80 19.66
CA THR A 28 -2.18 -4.26 18.96
C THR A 28 -2.89 -5.43 19.65
N ASP A 29 -2.20 -6.20 20.46
CA ASP A 29 -2.69 -7.46 21.04
C ASP A 29 -2.72 -7.46 22.58
N GLY A 30 -2.39 -6.35 23.18
CA GLY A 30 -2.29 -6.27 24.65
C GLY A 30 -3.41 -5.46 25.28
N LEU A 31 -3.50 -5.56 26.60
CA LEU A 31 -4.36 -4.73 27.44
C LEU A 31 -4.24 -3.23 27.11
N VAL A 32 -3.08 -2.80 26.63
CA VAL A 32 -2.82 -1.41 26.22
C VAL A 32 -3.63 -1.03 25.00
N GLY A 33 -3.65 -1.88 23.97
CA GLY A 33 -4.41 -1.63 22.74
C GLY A 33 -5.91 -1.53 23.01
N ASP A 34 -6.44 -2.43 23.79
CA ASP A 34 -7.84 -2.47 24.18
C ASP A 34 -8.21 -1.26 25.08
N ALA A 35 -7.38 -0.95 26.07
CA ALA A 35 -7.61 0.15 27.00
C ALA A 35 -7.56 1.52 26.29
N LEU A 36 -6.66 1.70 25.34
CA LEU A 36 -6.49 2.94 24.59
C LEU A 36 -7.37 3.02 23.32
N ASN A 37 -8.06 1.92 22.96
CA ASN A 37 -8.85 1.82 21.71
C ASN A 37 -8.08 2.28 20.47
N ILE A 38 -6.80 1.90 20.38
CA ILE A 38 -5.93 2.28 19.27
C ILE A 38 -6.19 1.34 18.08
N ARG A 39 -6.37 1.94 16.90
CA ARG A 39 -6.46 1.22 15.62
C ARG A 39 -5.32 1.65 14.72
N PHE A 40 -4.74 0.67 14.02
CA PHE A 40 -3.69 0.91 13.03
C PHE A 40 -4.27 0.70 11.63
N LEU A 41 -4.00 1.66 10.75
CA LEU A 41 -4.19 1.53 9.31
C LEU A 41 -2.80 1.54 8.68
N CYS A 42 -2.44 0.44 8.02
CA CYS A 42 -1.13 0.30 7.39
C CYS A 42 -1.30 0.19 5.88
N THR A 43 -0.54 0.97 5.12
CA THR A 43 -0.42 0.80 3.67
C THR A 43 0.96 0.25 3.32
N PHE A 44 1.02 -0.61 2.30
CA PHE A 44 2.27 -1.21 1.84
C PHE A 44 2.13 -1.77 0.42
N ASN A 45 3.26 -1.85 -0.30
CA ASN A 45 3.38 -2.37 -1.66
C ASN A 45 4.15 -3.70 -1.66
N ALA A 46 3.72 -4.66 -0.85
CA ALA A 46 4.32 -5.99 -0.75
C ALA A 46 3.25 -7.09 -0.82
N ALA A 47 3.67 -8.29 -1.19
CA ALA A 47 2.78 -9.44 -1.10
C ALA A 47 2.47 -9.75 0.37
N LEU A 48 1.26 -10.25 0.65
CA LEU A 48 0.90 -10.63 2.02
C LEU A 48 1.77 -11.74 2.59
N THR A 49 2.36 -12.56 1.72
CA THR A 49 3.34 -13.59 2.10
C THR A 49 4.60 -13.03 2.71
N ASP A 50 4.91 -11.76 2.42
CA ASP A 50 6.10 -11.07 2.94
C ASP A 50 5.83 -10.37 4.28
N ILE A 51 4.57 -10.29 4.68
CA ILE A 51 4.14 -9.70 5.96
C ILE A 51 4.25 -10.74 7.08
N ASP A 52 4.63 -10.29 8.27
CA ASP A 52 4.73 -11.16 9.44
C ASP A 52 3.35 -11.77 9.79
N GLU A 53 3.30 -13.08 9.85
CA GLU A 53 2.07 -13.84 10.10
C GLU A 53 1.38 -13.46 11.42
N ALA A 54 2.14 -13.02 12.41
CA ALA A 54 1.58 -12.61 13.69
C ALA A 54 0.64 -11.41 13.56
N LEU A 55 0.85 -10.54 12.57
CA LEU A 55 -0.03 -9.41 12.28
C LEU A 55 -1.32 -9.83 11.56
N LEU A 56 -1.26 -10.93 10.81
CA LEU A 56 -2.37 -11.43 9.99
C LEU A 56 -3.33 -12.33 10.77
N ARG A 57 -3.03 -12.65 12.02
CA ARG A 57 -3.84 -13.56 12.84
C ARG A 57 -5.25 -13.00 13.11
N PRO A 58 -6.27 -13.88 13.18
CA PRO A 58 -7.60 -13.49 13.62
C PRO A 58 -7.57 -12.73 14.94
N GLY A 59 -8.36 -11.68 15.05
CA GLY A 59 -8.36 -10.80 16.22
C GLY A 59 -7.49 -9.56 16.06
N ARG A 60 -6.32 -9.67 15.45
CA ARG A 60 -5.42 -8.54 15.14
C ARG A 60 -5.80 -7.87 13.83
N LEU A 61 -5.83 -8.64 12.74
CA LEU A 61 -6.27 -8.15 11.44
C LEU A 61 -7.80 -8.04 11.42
N LYS A 62 -8.30 -6.83 11.31
CA LYS A 62 -9.75 -6.54 11.23
C LYS A 62 -10.23 -6.49 9.79
N VAL A 63 -9.49 -5.81 8.93
CA VAL A 63 -9.84 -5.61 7.51
C VAL A 63 -8.57 -5.65 6.67
N LYS A 64 -8.69 -6.27 5.51
CA LYS A 64 -7.69 -6.28 4.46
C LYS A 64 -8.31 -5.81 3.16
N TYR A 65 -7.65 -4.88 2.49
CA TYR A 65 -8.07 -4.40 1.19
C TYR A 65 -6.88 -4.31 0.23
N GLU A 66 -7.04 -4.84 -0.97
CA GLU A 66 -6.03 -4.79 -2.03
C GLU A 66 -6.51 -3.86 -3.15
N PHE A 67 -5.73 -2.82 -3.42
CA PHE A 67 -5.97 -1.93 -4.53
C PHE A 67 -5.40 -2.55 -5.80
N LYS A 68 -6.29 -2.95 -6.72
CA LYS A 68 -5.96 -3.52 -8.02
C LYS A 68 -6.27 -2.53 -9.13
N ALA A 69 -5.73 -2.80 -10.32
CA ALA A 69 -6.20 -2.14 -11.53
C ALA A 69 -7.72 -2.35 -11.67
N LEU A 70 -8.39 -1.32 -12.11
CA LEU A 70 -9.82 -1.37 -12.41
C LEU A 70 -10.06 -2.28 -13.62
N ASN A 71 -11.18 -2.97 -13.61
CA ASN A 71 -11.61 -3.70 -14.80
C ASN A 71 -12.03 -2.69 -15.90
N LYS A 72 -12.11 -3.20 -17.14
CA LYS A 72 -12.44 -2.38 -18.32
C LYS A 72 -13.72 -1.56 -18.16
N ASP A 73 -14.77 -2.16 -17.59
CA ASP A 73 -16.07 -1.49 -17.44
C ASP A 73 -15.97 -0.29 -16.48
N LYS A 74 -15.25 -0.45 -15.38
CA LYS A 74 -15.04 0.62 -14.41
C LYS A 74 -14.13 1.71 -14.97
N THR A 75 -13.07 1.33 -15.68
CA THR A 75 -12.19 2.30 -16.34
C THR A 75 -12.97 3.09 -17.39
N LYS A 76 -13.78 2.42 -18.20
CA LYS A 76 -14.63 3.06 -19.20
C LYS A 76 -15.63 4.04 -18.58
N ALA A 77 -16.22 3.68 -17.45
CA ALA A 77 -17.17 4.56 -16.75
C ALA A 77 -16.50 5.83 -16.19
N ILE A 78 -15.20 5.77 -15.85
CA ILE A 78 -14.47 6.90 -15.26
C ILE A 78 -13.83 7.79 -16.33
N CYS A 79 -13.20 7.22 -17.35
CA CYS A 79 -12.41 7.96 -18.33
C CYS A 79 -12.70 7.62 -19.80
N GLY A 80 -13.65 6.73 -20.07
CA GLY A 80 -14.04 6.35 -21.43
C GLY A 80 -13.14 5.32 -22.11
N ASP A 81 -12.07 4.84 -21.45
CA ASP A 81 -11.11 3.91 -22.01
C ASP A 81 -11.42 2.45 -21.69
N ASP A 82 -11.15 1.55 -22.64
CA ASP A 82 -11.37 0.10 -22.51
C ASP A 82 -10.16 -0.67 -21.93
N LYS A 83 -9.19 0.04 -21.34
CA LYS A 83 -8.00 -0.58 -20.74
C LYS A 83 -8.19 -0.77 -19.25
N ALA A 84 -7.63 -1.86 -18.72
CA ALA A 84 -7.56 -2.02 -17.26
C ALA A 84 -6.41 -1.15 -16.73
N GLU A 85 -6.74 -0.17 -15.89
CA GLU A 85 -5.78 0.79 -15.34
C GLU A 85 -6.03 1.03 -13.86
N THR A 86 -5.00 1.46 -13.14
CA THR A 86 -5.15 1.90 -11.75
C THR A 86 -5.77 3.31 -11.71
N LEU A 87 -6.40 3.65 -10.60
CA LEU A 87 -6.88 5.03 -10.39
C LEU A 87 -5.76 6.05 -10.51
N ALA A 88 -4.57 5.70 -10.02
CA ALA A 88 -3.40 6.58 -10.10
C ALA A 88 -3.00 6.87 -11.55
N GLU A 89 -3.01 5.87 -12.43
CA GLU A 89 -2.75 6.07 -13.86
C GLU A 89 -3.80 6.94 -14.51
N ILE A 90 -5.08 6.71 -14.24
CA ILE A 90 -6.19 7.49 -14.79
C ILE A 90 -6.06 8.96 -14.40
N TYR A 91 -5.90 9.26 -13.12
CA TYR A 91 -5.86 10.64 -12.62
C TYR A 91 -4.55 11.39 -12.89
N ASN A 92 -3.48 10.69 -13.26
CA ASN A 92 -2.19 11.30 -13.58
C ASN A 92 -1.81 11.22 -15.07
N ARG A 93 -2.71 10.83 -15.96
CA ARG A 93 -2.45 10.73 -17.41
C ARG A 93 -1.86 12.00 -17.99
N ASP A 94 -2.42 13.16 -17.63
CA ASP A 94 -1.96 14.45 -18.12
C ASP A 94 -0.64 14.89 -17.47
N LYS A 95 -0.31 14.37 -16.28
CA LYS A 95 0.92 14.71 -15.56
C LYS A 95 2.13 13.92 -16.04
N ILE A 96 1.94 12.73 -16.59
CA ILE A 96 3.02 11.87 -17.11
C ILE A 96 3.67 12.48 -18.36
N ASN A 97 3.01 13.38 -19.05
CA ASN A 97 3.54 14.07 -20.23
C ASN A 97 4.58 15.16 -19.92
N PHE A 98 4.85 15.52 -18.68
CA PHE A 98 5.90 16.48 -18.32
C PHE A 98 7.34 15.97 -18.56
N GLY A 99 7.54 14.71 -18.96
CA GLY A 99 8.86 14.11 -19.17
C GLY A 99 9.35 14.02 -20.61
N LYS A 100 8.53 14.28 -21.62
CA LYS A 100 9.01 14.41 -23.00
C LYS A 100 9.58 15.81 -23.21
N LYS A 101 10.82 16.02 -22.75
CA LYS A 101 11.66 17.10 -23.31
C LYS A 101 11.69 16.88 -24.82
N GLU A 102 11.08 17.79 -25.57
CA GLU A 102 11.41 17.95 -26.99
C GLU A 102 12.93 18.05 -27.08
N GLN A 103 13.55 17.06 -27.66
CA GLN A 103 14.93 17.19 -28.09
C GLN A 103 14.93 18.29 -29.14
N ARG A 104 15.21 19.52 -28.73
CA ARG A 104 15.59 20.58 -29.68
C ARG A 104 16.80 20.03 -30.43
N LYS A 105 16.59 19.65 -31.68
CA LYS A 105 17.67 19.44 -32.63
C LYS A 105 18.40 20.75 -32.71
N ILE A 106 19.54 20.85 -32.04
CA ILE A 106 20.51 21.90 -32.30
C ILE A 106 21.11 21.53 -33.65
N GLY A 107 20.57 22.13 -34.73
CA GLY A 107 21.18 22.03 -36.02
C GLY A 107 22.41 22.94 -36.05
N PHE A 108 23.51 22.35 -36.34
CA PHE A 108 24.65 23.06 -36.90
C PHE A 108 24.57 22.99 -38.40
#